data_14f76e5ff14d9cbda8bd3cf99fb1640b
#
_entry.id   14f76e5ff14d9cbda8bd3cf99fb1640b
#
_cell.length_a   1.000
_cell.length_b   1.000
_cell.length_c   1.000
_cell.angle_alpha   90.00
_cell.angle_beta   90.00
_cell.angle_gamma   90.00
#
_symmetry.space_group_name_H-M   'P 1'
#
loop_
_entity.id
_entity.type
_entity.pdbx_description
1 polymer ?
#
loop_
_entity_poly.entity_id
_entity_poly.type
_entity_poly.pdbx_seq_one_letter_code
_entity_poly.pdbx_strand_id
1 'polypeptide(L)'
;MRANYGCRALGVMAALALLLAGCATDKAFREKQARAFRDRGERYLGVNQPSKALEQFREALKIYPDDPHLHYDLALTYDMKGMLDKTEYHLKEAIRLKPDYSDAYNYLGFIYFGRGKDEEAIQYYHKALENELYMTPQITHNGLGLVYLRQKKYRKAVLHLEEAVRVVPDFAAAYNNLGKAYEGLGQYDKARFNYEKAVKFNPQYGDAYLNLGKLLYRSGERNRARWSFGQVIKVAPGSEIAMEAARYLKRLQ
;
A
#
# COMPACT_ATOMS: atom_id res chain seq x y z
N MET A 1 -36.74 -46.41 39.63
CA MET A 1 -36.83 -45.00 39.18
C MET A 1 -35.46 -44.50 38.65
N ARG A 2 -34.99 -44.95 37.52
CA ARG A 2 -33.70 -44.48 36.92
C ARG A 2 -33.68 -44.44 35.37
N ALA A 3 -34.83 -44.13 34.74
CA ALA A 3 -34.90 -44.21 33.27
C ALA A 3 -35.26 -42.90 32.52
N ASN A 4 -35.47 -41.75 33.18
CA ASN A 4 -36.03 -40.56 32.53
C ASN A 4 -35.07 -39.36 32.38
N TYR A 5 -33.79 -39.44 32.80
CA TYR A 5 -32.88 -38.31 32.69
C TYR A 5 -32.09 -38.31 31.35
N GLY A 6 -31.88 -39.48 30.73
CA GLY A 6 -31.14 -39.57 29.47
C GLY A 6 -31.88 -39.02 28.23
N CYS A 7 -33.21 -39.23 28.17
CA CYS A 7 -34.01 -38.75 27.02
C CYS A 7 -34.18 -37.23 26.97
N ARG A 8 -34.23 -36.57 28.14
CA ARG A 8 -34.36 -35.09 28.21
C ARG A 8 -33.06 -34.39 27.81
N ALA A 9 -31.91 -34.93 28.20
CA ALA A 9 -30.62 -34.38 27.85
C ALA A 9 -30.31 -34.51 26.32
N LEU A 10 -30.66 -35.63 25.70
CA LEU A 10 -30.54 -35.85 24.25
C LEU A 10 -31.45 -34.92 23.43
N GLY A 11 -32.69 -34.69 23.90
CA GLY A 11 -33.62 -33.77 23.24
C GLY A 11 -33.14 -32.30 23.27
N VAL A 12 -32.57 -31.85 24.40
CA VAL A 12 -32.02 -30.50 24.53
C VAL A 12 -30.77 -30.31 23.66
N MET A 13 -29.89 -31.32 23.62
CA MET A 13 -28.71 -31.25 22.75
C MET A 13 -29.06 -31.26 21.24
N ALA A 14 -30.07 -32.03 20.84
CA ALA A 14 -30.55 -32.05 19.46
C ALA A 14 -31.23 -30.72 19.08
N ALA A 15 -32.02 -30.12 19.95
CA ALA A 15 -32.61 -28.80 19.71
C ALA A 15 -31.55 -27.68 19.63
N LEU A 16 -30.55 -27.74 20.51
CA LEU A 16 -29.42 -26.80 20.46
C LEU A 16 -28.60 -26.92 19.17
N ALA A 17 -28.35 -28.15 18.70
CA ALA A 17 -27.66 -28.44 17.43
C ALA A 17 -28.45 -27.91 16.22
N LEU A 18 -29.78 -28.07 16.21
CA LEU A 18 -30.65 -27.56 15.15
C LEU A 18 -30.70 -26.01 15.14
N LEU A 19 -30.71 -25.38 16.29
CA LEU A 19 -30.63 -23.91 16.38
C LEU A 19 -29.29 -23.38 15.92
N LEU A 20 -28.19 -24.03 16.29
CA LEU A 20 -26.84 -23.65 15.84
C LEU A 20 -26.68 -23.88 14.33
N ALA A 21 -27.21 -24.93 13.76
CA ALA A 21 -27.22 -25.21 12.35
C ALA A 21 -28.05 -24.16 11.57
N GLY A 22 -29.21 -23.79 12.08
CA GLY A 22 -30.03 -22.73 11.50
C GLY A 22 -29.36 -21.35 11.51
N CYS A 23 -28.71 -20.97 12.61
CA CYS A 23 -27.92 -19.75 12.68
C CYS A 23 -26.69 -19.76 11.73
N ALA A 24 -26.02 -20.90 11.59
CA ALA A 24 -24.87 -21.03 10.70
C ALA A 24 -25.27 -20.92 9.22
N THR A 25 -26.40 -21.50 8.82
CA THR A 25 -26.93 -21.40 7.45
C THR A 25 -27.37 -19.97 7.12
N ASP A 26 -28.00 -19.27 8.07
CA ASP A 26 -28.39 -17.86 7.90
C ASP A 26 -27.18 -16.95 7.80
N LYS A 27 -26.14 -17.17 8.60
CA LYS A 27 -24.88 -16.44 8.52
C LYS A 27 -24.23 -16.63 7.16
N ALA A 28 -24.03 -17.86 6.70
CA ALA A 28 -23.42 -18.17 5.41
C ALA A 28 -24.23 -17.57 4.24
N PHE A 29 -25.56 -17.56 4.34
CA PHE A 29 -26.41 -16.94 3.32
C PHE A 29 -26.20 -15.41 3.28
N ARG A 30 -26.17 -14.74 4.43
CA ARG A 30 -25.91 -13.30 4.52
C ARG A 30 -24.51 -12.94 4.02
N GLU A 31 -23.48 -13.70 4.37
CA GLU A 31 -22.12 -13.52 3.86
C GLU A 31 -22.09 -13.59 2.32
N LYS A 32 -22.73 -14.62 1.75
CA LYS A 32 -22.80 -14.77 0.28
C LYS A 32 -23.53 -13.61 -0.38
N GLN A 33 -24.61 -13.14 0.21
CA GLN A 33 -25.37 -12.00 -0.30
C GLN A 33 -24.57 -10.69 -0.21
N ALA A 34 -23.91 -10.43 0.92
CA ALA A 34 -23.04 -9.26 1.10
C ALA A 34 -21.87 -9.28 0.13
N ARG A 35 -21.25 -10.47 -0.07
CA ARG A 35 -20.16 -10.64 -1.02
C ARG A 35 -20.56 -10.25 -2.44
N ALA A 36 -21.77 -10.58 -2.89
CA ALA A 36 -22.24 -10.18 -4.22
C ALA A 36 -22.34 -8.65 -4.40
N PHE A 37 -22.66 -7.91 -3.34
CA PHE A 37 -22.59 -6.44 -3.34
C PHE A 37 -21.14 -5.96 -3.31
N ARG A 38 -20.27 -6.56 -2.50
CA ARG A 38 -18.85 -6.21 -2.43
C ARG A 38 -18.18 -6.39 -3.80
N ASP A 39 -18.35 -7.54 -4.45
CA ASP A 39 -17.80 -7.82 -5.79
C ASP A 39 -18.25 -6.80 -6.86
N ARG A 40 -19.48 -6.26 -6.73
CA ARG A 40 -19.95 -5.17 -7.59
C ARG A 40 -19.27 -3.85 -7.26
N GLY A 41 -19.07 -3.56 -5.98
CA GLY A 41 -18.33 -2.39 -5.52
C GLY A 41 -16.90 -2.37 -6.02
N GLU A 42 -16.19 -3.50 -5.88
CA GLU A 42 -14.82 -3.68 -6.39
C GLU A 42 -14.73 -3.41 -7.90
N ARG A 43 -15.69 -3.92 -8.69
CA ARG A 43 -15.73 -3.60 -10.13
C ARG A 43 -15.90 -2.11 -10.41
N TYR A 44 -16.73 -1.39 -9.62
CA TYR A 44 -16.85 0.06 -9.75
C TYR A 44 -15.56 0.80 -9.36
N LEU A 45 -14.81 0.31 -8.36
CA LEU A 45 -13.48 0.85 -8.06
C LEU A 45 -12.50 0.64 -9.22
N GLY A 46 -12.51 -0.55 -9.82
CA GLY A 46 -11.65 -0.87 -10.98
C GLY A 46 -11.86 0.03 -12.20
N VAL A 47 -13.05 0.63 -12.33
CA VAL A 47 -13.36 1.62 -13.39
C VAL A 47 -13.42 3.07 -12.86
N ASN A 48 -12.78 3.33 -11.72
CA ASN A 48 -12.68 4.66 -11.10
C ASN A 48 -14.03 5.34 -10.84
N GLN A 49 -15.04 4.59 -10.36
CA GLN A 49 -16.35 5.09 -9.97
C GLN A 49 -16.61 4.94 -8.46
N PRO A 50 -15.87 5.66 -7.58
CA PRO A 50 -15.90 5.45 -6.13
C PRO A 50 -17.29 5.73 -5.51
N SER A 51 -18.09 6.61 -6.08
CA SER A 51 -19.44 6.88 -5.55
C SER A 51 -20.38 5.68 -5.73
N LYS A 52 -20.34 5.00 -6.88
CA LYS A 52 -21.12 3.79 -7.12
C LYS A 52 -20.58 2.60 -6.30
N ALA A 53 -19.26 2.49 -6.15
CA ALA A 53 -18.66 1.50 -5.27
C ALA A 53 -19.17 1.66 -3.83
N LEU A 54 -19.19 2.89 -3.32
CA LEU A 54 -19.66 3.19 -1.97
C LEU A 54 -21.12 2.80 -1.74
N GLU A 55 -22.00 2.98 -2.73
CA GLU A 55 -23.40 2.52 -2.65
C GLU A 55 -23.46 1.00 -2.47
N GLN A 56 -22.71 0.24 -3.28
CA GLN A 56 -22.69 -1.21 -3.17
C GLN A 56 -22.09 -1.69 -1.85
N PHE A 57 -20.98 -1.11 -1.42
CA PHE A 57 -20.37 -1.48 -0.13
C PHE A 57 -21.26 -1.16 1.07
N ARG A 58 -22.05 -0.08 1.02
CA ARG A 58 -23.03 0.23 2.06
C ARG A 58 -24.16 -0.81 2.13
N GLU A 59 -24.62 -1.32 0.99
CA GLU A 59 -25.59 -2.41 0.98
C GLU A 59 -24.98 -3.71 1.54
N ALA A 60 -23.74 -4.03 1.18
CA ALA A 60 -23.02 -5.16 1.77
C ALA A 60 -22.91 -5.02 3.30
N LEU A 61 -22.54 -3.82 3.79
CA LEU A 61 -22.35 -3.54 5.22
C LEU A 61 -23.64 -3.70 6.03
N LYS A 62 -24.82 -3.36 5.47
CA LYS A 62 -26.12 -3.58 6.11
C LYS A 62 -26.42 -5.07 6.32
N ILE A 63 -25.96 -5.91 5.40
CA ILE A 63 -26.25 -7.36 5.40
C ILE A 63 -25.25 -8.10 6.30
N TYR A 64 -23.96 -7.79 6.17
CA TYR A 64 -22.87 -8.43 6.91
C TYR A 64 -21.79 -7.40 7.30
N PRO A 65 -21.95 -6.76 8.49
CA PRO A 65 -21.06 -5.70 8.94
C PRO A 65 -19.66 -6.17 9.38
N ASP A 66 -19.50 -7.46 9.69
CA ASP A 66 -18.25 -8.00 10.25
C ASP A 66 -17.34 -8.62 9.18
N ASP A 67 -17.33 -8.05 7.95
CA ASP A 67 -16.40 -8.45 6.89
C ASP A 67 -15.16 -7.53 6.88
N PRO A 68 -13.96 -8.03 7.27
CA PRO A 68 -12.75 -7.21 7.29
C PRO A 68 -12.34 -6.73 5.88
N HIS A 69 -12.63 -7.52 4.85
CA HIS A 69 -12.32 -7.12 3.47
C HIS A 69 -13.24 -5.99 2.98
N LEU A 70 -14.53 -6.03 3.35
CA LEU A 70 -15.46 -4.94 3.05
C LEU A 70 -15.02 -3.63 3.72
N HIS A 71 -14.56 -3.70 4.98
CA HIS A 71 -14.04 -2.52 5.66
C HIS A 71 -12.77 -1.97 4.97
N TYR A 72 -11.89 -2.84 4.49
CA TYR A 72 -10.73 -2.43 3.71
C TYR A 72 -11.14 -1.75 2.39
N ASP A 73 -12.08 -2.32 1.65
CA ASP A 73 -12.60 -1.74 0.39
C ASP A 73 -13.28 -0.38 0.61
N LEU A 74 -14.03 -0.25 1.71
CA LEU A 74 -14.59 1.04 2.13
C LEU A 74 -13.50 2.07 2.42
N ALA A 75 -12.41 1.65 3.07
CA ALA A 75 -11.27 2.52 3.33
C ALA A 75 -10.64 3.04 2.04
N LEU A 76 -10.36 2.15 1.08
CA LEU A 76 -9.86 2.54 -0.25
C LEU A 76 -10.82 3.52 -0.94
N THR A 77 -12.12 3.25 -0.85
CA THR A 77 -13.14 4.10 -1.47
C THR A 77 -13.20 5.48 -0.84
N TYR A 78 -13.09 5.57 0.49
CA TYR A 78 -13.08 6.86 1.18
C TYR A 78 -11.80 7.64 0.93
N ASP A 79 -10.65 6.95 0.78
CA ASP A 79 -9.40 7.60 0.41
C ASP A 79 -9.47 8.23 -0.98
N MET A 80 -9.99 7.50 -1.98
CA MET A 80 -10.24 8.05 -3.33
C MET A 80 -11.17 9.27 -3.32
N LYS A 81 -11.97 9.46 -2.27
CA LYS A 81 -12.83 10.62 -2.05
C LYS A 81 -12.19 11.69 -1.16
N GLY A 82 -10.94 11.52 -0.73
CA GLY A 82 -10.23 12.42 0.17
C GLY A 82 -10.76 12.44 1.61
N MET A 83 -11.53 11.43 2.03
CA MET A 83 -12.18 11.37 3.34
C MET A 83 -11.32 10.60 4.35
N LEU A 84 -10.13 11.12 4.66
CA LEU A 84 -9.08 10.43 5.42
C LEU A 84 -9.50 9.91 6.79
N ASP A 85 -10.40 10.61 7.52
CA ASP A 85 -10.87 10.13 8.83
C ASP A 85 -11.73 8.87 8.70
N LYS A 86 -12.54 8.78 7.64
CA LYS A 86 -13.30 7.56 7.35
C LYS A 86 -12.41 6.44 6.86
N THR A 87 -11.41 6.76 6.06
CA THR A 87 -10.38 5.80 5.64
C THR A 87 -9.73 5.16 6.86
N GLU A 88 -9.23 5.96 7.80
CA GLU A 88 -8.60 5.47 9.02
C GLU A 88 -9.56 4.63 9.88
N TYR A 89 -10.81 5.08 10.06
CA TYR A 89 -11.83 4.34 10.79
C TYR A 89 -12.02 2.94 10.22
N HIS A 90 -12.25 2.82 8.91
CA HIS A 90 -12.50 1.55 8.26
C HIS A 90 -11.26 0.63 8.22
N LEU A 91 -10.06 1.17 8.11
CA LEU A 91 -8.83 0.38 8.25
C LEU A 91 -8.69 -0.21 9.66
N LYS A 92 -9.00 0.57 10.71
CA LYS A 92 -8.98 0.08 12.09
C LYS A 92 -10.05 -0.99 12.33
N GLU A 93 -11.25 -0.85 11.76
CA GLU A 93 -12.27 -1.89 11.83
C GLU A 93 -11.84 -3.17 11.09
N ALA A 94 -11.21 -3.05 9.91
CA ALA A 94 -10.67 -4.20 9.20
C ALA A 94 -9.65 -4.98 10.06
N ILE A 95 -8.76 -4.27 10.74
CA ILE A 95 -7.76 -4.84 11.67
C ILE A 95 -8.45 -5.45 12.91
N ARG A 96 -9.45 -4.78 13.47
CA ARG A 96 -10.20 -5.31 14.62
C ARG A 96 -10.84 -6.66 14.30
N LEU A 97 -11.38 -6.79 13.08
CA LEU A 97 -12.04 -8.01 12.61
C LEU A 97 -11.02 -9.07 12.16
N LYS A 98 -9.87 -8.66 11.63
CA LYS A 98 -8.80 -9.53 11.17
C LYS A 98 -7.45 -8.98 11.66
N PRO A 99 -6.97 -9.41 12.86
CA PRO A 99 -5.76 -8.87 13.49
C PRO A 99 -4.45 -9.08 12.71
N ASP A 100 -4.41 -10.01 11.75
CA ASP A 100 -3.28 -10.29 10.87
C ASP A 100 -3.42 -9.66 9.47
N TYR A 101 -4.26 -8.64 9.32
CA TYR A 101 -4.53 -8.01 8.02
C TYR A 101 -3.42 -7.05 7.61
N SER A 102 -2.34 -7.58 7.04
CA SER A 102 -1.14 -6.84 6.65
C SER A 102 -1.40 -5.67 5.72
N ASP A 103 -2.30 -5.82 4.72
CA ASP A 103 -2.61 -4.72 3.79
C ASP A 103 -3.24 -3.53 4.51
N ALA A 104 -4.10 -3.77 5.50
CA ALA A 104 -4.72 -2.71 6.29
C ALA A 104 -3.69 -2.00 7.18
N TYR A 105 -2.78 -2.74 7.79
CA TYR A 105 -1.65 -2.16 8.52
C TYR A 105 -0.73 -1.34 7.61
N ASN A 106 -0.34 -1.90 6.46
CA ASN A 106 0.49 -1.17 5.49
C ASN A 106 -0.17 0.14 5.06
N TYR A 107 -1.48 0.11 4.82
CA TYR A 107 -2.19 1.30 4.38
C TYR A 107 -2.33 2.35 5.50
N LEU A 108 -2.53 1.94 6.76
CA LEU A 108 -2.41 2.87 7.90
C LEU A 108 -1.01 3.49 7.98
N GLY A 109 0.04 2.69 7.80
CA GLY A 109 1.41 3.20 7.71
C GLY A 109 1.54 4.31 6.66
N PHE A 110 0.98 4.10 5.47
CA PHE A 110 0.97 5.10 4.41
C PHE A 110 0.20 6.38 4.80
N ILE A 111 -0.99 6.26 5.40
CA ILE A 111 -1.79 7.40 5.86
C ILE A 111 -1.03 8.22 6.93
N TYR A 112 -0.44 7.54 7.91
CA TYR A 112 0.32 8.21 8.97
C TYR A 112 1.60 8.86 8.44
N PHE A 113 2.29 8.21 7.48
CA PHE A 113 3.40 8.82 6.77
C PHE A 113 2.97 10.10 6.03
N GLY A 114 1.86 10.08 5.31
CA GLY A 114 1.30 11.25 4.63
C GLY A 114 0.97 12.41 5.58
N ARG A 115 0.57 12.11 6.81
CA ARG A 115 0.31 13.10 7.88
C ARG A 115 1.58 13.60 8.61
N GLY A 116 2.76 13.11 8.23
CA GLY A 116 4.02 13.46 8.91
C GLY A 116 4.24 12.77 10.25
N LYS A 117 3.43 11.77 10.59
CA LYS A 117 3.51 10.98 11.82
C LYS A 117 4.39 9.75 11.60
N ASP A 118 5.72 10.00 11.59
CA ASP A 118 6.72 9.00 11.19
C ASP A 118 6.76 7.80 12.12
N GLU A 119 6.69 8.01 13.42
CA GLU A 119 6.80 6.95 14.42
C GLU A 119 5.60 6.01 14.35
N GLU A 120 4.39 6.54 14.22
CA GLU A 120 3.19 5.74 14.03
C GLU A 120 3.22 4.99 12.68
N ALA A 121 3.70 5.64 11.61
CA ALA A 121 3.86 4.98 10.32
C ALA A 121 4.81 3.77 10.41
N ILE A 122 5.95 3.92 11.10
CA ILE A 122 6.91 2.83 11.33
C ILE A 122 6.25 1.68 12.10
N GLN A 123 5.49 1.98 13.15
CA GLN A 123 4.80 0.96 13.94
C GLN A 123 3.82 0.16 13.08
N TYR A 124 2.99 0.82 12.27
CA TYR A 124 2.04 0.16 11.41
C TYR A 124 2.71 -0.66 10.30
N TYR A 125 3.79 -0.15 9.71
CA TYR A 125 4.56 -0.91 8.72
C TYR A 125 5.20 -2.16 9.33
N HIS A 126 5.74 -2.08 10.55
CA HIS A 126 6.25 -3.28 11.22
C HIS A 126 5.13 -4.29 11.51
N LYS A 127 3.95 -3.82 11.95
CA LYS A 127 2.77 -4.70 12.13
C LYS A 127 2.37 -5.42 10.83
N ALA A 128 2.44 -4.74 9.70
CA ALA A 128 2.17 -5.38 8.41
C ALA A 128 3.15 -6.52 8.09
N LEU A 129 4.41 -6.39 8.53
CA LEU A 129 5.48 -7.38 8.28
C LEU A 129 5.53 -8.52 9.31
N GLU A 130 4.72 -8.49 10.38
CA GLU A 130 4.65 -9.59 11.36
C GLU A 130 4.01 -10.86 10.78
N ASN A 131 3.19 -10.74 9.74
CA ASN A 131 2.55 -11.85 9.06
C ASN A 131 3.48 -12.42 7.98
N GLU A 132 3.99 -13.63 8.20
CA GLU A 132 4.88 -14.33 7.25
C GLU A 132 4.21 -14.65 5.90
N LEU A 133 2.88 -14.69 5.85
CA LEU A 133 2.10 -14.94 4.63
C LEU A 133 1.74 -13.67 3.87
N TYR A 134 2.30 -12.51 4.27
CA TYR A 134 2.02 -11.26 3.59
C TYR A 134 2.54 -11.27 2.15
N MET A 135 1.63 -11.05 1.18
CA MET A 135 1.93 -11.22 -0.25
C MET A 135 2.70 -10.06 -0.88
N THR A 136 2.68 -8.87 -0.26
CA THR A 136 3.28 -7.65 -0.84
C THR A 136 4.23 -6.92 0.13
N PRO A 137 5.16 -7.62 0.82
CA PRO A 137 6.03 -7.01 1.82
C PRO A 137 6.98 -5.97 1.22
N GLN A 138 7.29 -6.04 -0.08
CA GLN A 138 8.11 -5.05 -0.78
C GLN A 138 7.54 -3.63 -0.73
N ILE A 139 6.20 -3.50 -0.73
CA ILE A 139 5.54 -2.19 -0.63
C ILE A 139 5.78 -1.60 0.75
N THR A 140 5.63 -2.41 1.79
CA THR A 140 5.85 -2.01 3.18
C THR A 140 7.31 -1.66 3.44
N HIS A 141 8.25 -2.47 2.93
CA HIS A 141 9.67 -2.17 3.01
C HIS A 141 10.04 -0.86 2.30
N ASN A 142 9.46 -0.60 1.12
CA ASN A 142 9.63 0.69 0.45
C ASN A 142 9.03 1.83 1.27
N GLY A 143 7.88 1.64 1.91
CA GLY A 143 7.27 2.61 2.84
C GLY A 143 8.19 2.95 4.01
N LEU A 144 8.75 1.94 4.69
CA LEU A 144 9.76 2.14 5.75
C LEU A 144 10.99 2.88 5.22
N GLY A 145 11.45 2.53 4.02
CA GLY A 145 12.54 3.23 3.35
C GLY A 145 12.25 4.72 3.17
N LEU A 146 11.05 5.08 2.74
CA LEU A 146 10.62 6.47 2.57
C LEU A 146 10.58 7.23 3.92
N VAL A 147 10.06 6.60 4.97
CA VAL A 147 10.04 7.20 6.31
C VAL A 147 11.48 7.49 6.76
N TYR A 148 12.39 6.52 6.65
CA TYR A 148 13.78 6.70 7.05
C TYR A 148 14.55 7.70 6.16
N LEU A 149 14.22 7.82 4.86
CA LEU A 149 14.74 8.88 4.00
C LEU A 149 14.33 10.27 4.50
N ARG A 150 13.06 10.47 4.85
CA ARG A 150 12.55 11.74 5.42
C ARG A 150 13.25 12.09 6.73
N GLN A 151 13.50 11.09 7.58
CA GLN A 151 14.25 11.24 8.83
C GLN A 151 15.77 11.37 8.61
N LYS A 152 16.27 11.32 7.37
CA LYS A 152 17.71 11.29 7.04
C LYS A 152 18.49 10.13 7.68
N LYS A 153 17.79 9.08 8.08
CA LYS A 153 18.36 7.83 8.61
C LYS A 153 18.73 6.89 7.46
N TYR A 154 19.64 7.34 6.60
CA TYR A 154 19.94 6.74 5.31
C TYR A 154 20.35 5.26 5.39
N ARG A 155 21.13 4.85 6.40
CA ARG A 155 21.50 3.44 6.57
C ARG A 155 20.27 2.54 6.81
N LYS A 156 19.30 3.02 7.61
CA LYS A 156 18.04 2.28 7.81
C LYS A 156 17.19 2.27 6.54
N ALA A 157 17.17 3.36 5.81
CA ALA A 157 16.49 3.41 4.51
C ALA A 157 17.07 2.37 3.55
N VAL A 158 18.40 2.29 3.41
CA VAL A 158 19.07 1.29 2.56
C VAL A 158 18.64 -0.13 2.96
N LEU A 159 18.69 -0.48 4.27
CA LEU A 159 18.31 -1.81 4.75
C LEU A 159 16.93 -2.25 4.25
N HIS A 160 15.92 -1.39 4.44
CA HIS A 160 14.56 -1.74 4.04
C HIS A 160 14.37 -1.70 2.51
N LEU A 161 15.00 -0.76 1.82
CA LEU A 161 14.88 -0.67 0.36
C LEU A 161 15.59 -1.84 -0.35
N GLU A 162 16.69 -2.35 0.21
CA GLU A 162 17.34 -3.57 -0.29
C GLU A 162 16.42 -4.79 -0.11
N GLU A 163 15.70 -4.90 1.01
CA GLU A 163 14.67 -5.92 1.17
C GLU A 163 13.55 -5.78 0.12
N ALA A 164 13.10 -4.55 -0.17
CA ALA A 164 12.08 -4.34 -1.18
C ALA A 164 12.50 -4.85 -2.57
N VAL A 165 13.74 -4.57 -3.00
CA VAL A 165 14.26 -5.03 -4.30
C VAL A 165 14.69 -6.50 -4.27
N ARG A 166 14.95 -7.08 -3.10
CA ARG A 166 15.18 -8.52 -2.95
C ARG A 166 13.90 -9.30 -3.20
N VAL A 167 12.76 -8.82 -2.70
CA VAL A 167 11.45 -9.44 -2.92
C VAL A 167 10.97 -9.24 -4.36
N VAL A 168 11.12 -8.02 -4.90
CA VAL A 168 10.71 -7.67 -6.27
C VAL A 168 11.90 -7.02 -6.99
N PRO A 169 12.68 -7.82 -7.77
CA PRO A 169 13.93 -7.39 -8.38
C PRO A 169 13.82 -6.29 -9.46
N ASP A 170 12.63 -5.97 -9.92
CA ASP A 170 12.35 -4.91 -10.91
C ASP A 170 11.55 -3.73 -10.31
N PHE A 171 11.51 -3.62 -8.97
CA PHE A 171 10.77 -2.58 -8.27
C PHE A 171 11.44 -1.19 -8.44
N ALA A 172 11.16 -0.53 -9.55
CA ALA A 172 11.77 0.75 -9.95
C ALA A 172 11.70 1.85 -8.86
N ALA A 173 10.57 1.95 -8.14
CA ALA A 173 10.42 2.95 -7.08
C ALA A 173 11.41 2.73 -5.93
N ALA A 174 11.63 1.48 -5.52
CA ALA A 174 12.60 1.15 -4.47
C ALA A 174 14.04 1.45 -4.93
N TYR A 175 14.39 1.17 -6.19
CA TYR A 175 15.69 1.56 -6.74
C TYR A 175 15.90 3.07 -6.76
N ASN A 176 14.90 3.85 -7.16
CA ASN A 176 15.00 5.31 -7.07
C ASN A 176 15.22 5.78 -5.62
N ASN A 177 14.54 5.19 -4.66
CA ASN A 177 14.68 5.51 -3.25
C ASN A 177 16.03 5.04 -2.68
N LEU A 178 16.55 3.88 -3.11
CA LEU A 178 17.94 3.45 -2.83
C LEU A 178 18.95 4.46 -3.35
N GLY A 179 18.76 4.97 -4.57
CA GLY A 179 19.58 6.04 -5.11
C GLY A 179 19.63 7.24 -4.18
N LYS A 180 18.47 7.72 -3.71
CA LYS A 180 18.39 8.83 -2.74
C LYS A 180 19.09 8.51 -1.41
N ALA A 181 18.94 7.29 -0.91
CA ALA A 181 19.55 6.86 0.34
C ALA A 181 21.08 6.81 0.23
N TYR A 182 21.61 6.25 -0.85
CA TYR A 182 23.05 6.21 -1.11
C TYR A 182 23.64 7.60 -1.38
N GLU A 183 22.87 8.48 -2.04
CA GLU A 183 23.23 9.89 -2.20
C GLU A 183 23.37 10.61 -0.84
N GLY A 184 22.43 10.36 0.06
CA GLY A 184 22.46 10.85 1.45
C GLY A 184 23.64 10.32 2.27
N LEU A 185 24.19 9.15 1.90
CA LEU A 185 25.40 8.57 2.47
C LEU A 185 26.70 9.04 1.77
N GLY A 186 26.62 9.87 0.73
CA GLY A 186 27.77 10.28 -0.08
C GLY A 186 28.32 9.19 -0.99
N GLN A 187 27.60 8.07 -1.14
CA GLN A 187 28.00 6.93 -1.99
C GLN A 187 27.45 7.10 -3.42
N TYR A 188 28.00 8.08 -4.14
CA TYR A 188 27.46 8.55 -5.41
C TYR A 188 27.46 7.51 -6.53
N ASP A 189 28.47 6.60 -6.56
CA ASP A 189 28.50 5.52 -7.56
C ASP A 189 27.34 4.52 -7.34
N LYS A 190 27.06 4.19 -6.10
CA LYS A 190 25.90 3.34 -5.76
C LYS A 190 24.59 4.07 -6.04
N ALA A 191 24.51 5.36 -5.75
CA ALA A 191 23.33 6.16 -6.06
C ALA A 191 23.05 6.15 -7.57
N ARG A 192 24.08 6.40 -8.39
CA ARG A 192 23.99 6.34 -9.87
C ARG A 192 23.48 4.99 -10.34
N PHE A 193 24.13 3.91 -9.90
CA PHE A 193 23.73 2.54 -10.26
C PHE A 193 22.25 2.29 -9.97
N ASN A 194 21.75 2.70 -8.81
CA ASN A 194 20.37 2.49 -8.44
C ASN A 194 19.39 3.37 -9.24
N TYR A 195 19.73 4.63 -9.54
CA TYR A 195 18.92 5.45 -10.45
C TYR A 195 18.89 4.88 -11.88
N GLU A 196 20.00 4.37 -12.39
CA GLU A 196 20.06 3.69 -13.70
C GLU A 196 19.19 2.43 -13.72
N LYS A 197 19.16 1.65 -12.63
CA LYS A 197 18.23 0.52 -12.47
C LYS A 197 16.77 0.99 -12.46
N ALA A 198 16.45 2.06 -11.75
CA ALA A 198 15.09 2.61 -11.70
C ALA A 198 14.57 2.99 -13.08
N VAL A 199 15.36 3.70 -13.89
CA VAL A 199 14.97 4.08 -15.27
C VAL A 199 14.98 2.91 -16.24
N LYS A 200 15.81 1.89 -16.00
CA LYS A 200 15.81 0.65 -16.78
C LYS A 200 14.52 -0.14 -16.57
N PHE A 201 14.07 -0.31 -15.32
CA PHE A 201 12.88 -1.08 -14.99
C PHE A 201 11.58 -0.32 -15.24
N ASN A 202 11.60 1.01 -15.12
CA ASN A 202 10.48 1.86 -15.51
C ASN A 202 10.96 3.04 -16.38
N PRO A 203 10.98 2.89 -17.70
CA PRO A 203 11.38 3.95 -18.64
C PRO A 203 10.46 5.19 -18.66
N GLN A 204 9.32 5.15 -17.98
CA GLN A 204 8.40 6.29 -17.81
C GLN A 204 8.58 7.00 -16.45
N TYR A 205 9.57 6.62 -15.65
CA TYR A 205 9.76 7.16 -14.31
C TYR A 205 10.52 8.48 -14.33
N GLY A 206 9.79 9.60 -14.50
CA GLY A 206 10.36 10.95 -14.62
C GLY A 206 11.24 11.36 -13.44
N ASP A 207 10.82 11.08 -12.19
CA ASP A 207 11.60 11.40 -10.98
C ASP A 207 12.97 10.70 -10.96
N ALA A 208 13.05 9.46 -11.42
CA ALA A 208 14.31 8.72 -11.47
C ALA A 208 15.27 9.34 -12.50
N TYR A 209 14.77 9.75 -13.67
CA TYR A 209 15.57 10.50 -14.64
C TYR A 209 16.03 11.84 -14.10
N LEU A 210 15.16 12.56 -13.36
CA LEU A 210 15.52 13.84 -12.75
C LEU A 210 16.64 13.66 -11.72
N ASN A 211 16.52 12.69 -10.83
CA ASN A 211 17.52 12.40 -9.82
C ASN A 211 18.85 11.96 -10.45
N LEU A 212 18.81 11.08 -11.45
CA LEU A 212 19.99 10.68 -12.22
C LEU A 212 20.64 11.88 -12.90
N GLY A 213 19.84 12.72 -13.56
CA GLY A 213 20.32 13.93 -14.23
C GLY A 213 21.00 14.91 -13.26
N LYS A 214 20.41 15.13 -12.08
CA LYS A 214 21.02 15.97 -11.02
C LYS A 214 22.35 15.41 -10.53
N LEU A 215 22.43 14.12 -10.31
CA LEU A 215 23.66 13.44 -9.89
C LEU A 215 24.75 13.58 -10.94
N LEU A 216 24.44 13.28 -12.20
CA LEU A 216 25.37 13.40 -13.34
C LEU A 216 25.80 14.84 -13.59
N TYR A 217 24.92 15.81 -13.38
CA TYR A 217 25.26 17.24 -13.48
C TYR A 217 26.31 17.65 -12.44
N ARG A 218 26.15 17.19 -11.18
CA ARG A 218 27.10 17.46 -10.10
C ARG A 218 28.46 16.77 -10.31
N SER A 219 28.48 15.59 -10.91
CA SER A 219 29.72 14.88 -11.27
C SER A 219 30.40 15.39 -12.55
N GLY A 220 29.84 16.41 -13.21
CA GLY A 220 30.40 16.99 -14.42
C GLY A 220 30.12 16.21 -15.71
N GLU A 221 29.33 15.17 -15.68
CA GLU A 221 28.95 14.32 -16.82
C GLU A 221 27.86 15.00 -17.68
N ARG A 222 28.20 16.17 -18.24
CA ARG A 222 27.26 17.11 -18.89
C ARG A 222 26.37 16.46 -19.95
N ASN A 223 26.93 15.64 -20.83
CA ASN A 223 26.18 15.02 -21.93
C ASN A 223 25.15 14.02 -21.44
N ARG A 224 25.49 13.19 -20.44
CA ARG A 224 24.58 12.22 -19.82
C ARG A 224 23.53 12.93 -19.00
N ALA A 225 23.88 13.98 -18.27
CA ALA A 225 22.92 14.82 -17.53
C ALA A 225 21.91 15.45 -18.49
N ARG A 226 22.37 16.02 -19.62
CA ARG A 226 21.50 16.58 -20.67
C ARG A 226 20.52 15.55 -21.21
N TRP A 227 20.99 14.35 -21.49
CA TRP A 227 20.14 13.26 -21.96
C TRP A 227 19.07 12.90 -20.90
N SER A 228 19.47 12.74 -19.62
CA SER A 228 18.55 12.40 -18.53
C SER A 228 17.46 13.47 -18.34
N PHE A 229 17.83 14.76 -18.33
CA PHE A 229 16.84 15.84 -18.25
C PHE A 229 15.93 15.91 -19.49
N GLY A 230 16.43 15.56 -20.67
CA GLY A 230 15.63 15.42 -21.88
C GLY A 230 14.58 14.31 -21.76
N GLN A 231 14.93 13.18 -21.13
CA GLN A 231 13.96 12.12 -20.85
C GLN A 231 12.85 12.60 -19.89
N VAL A 232 13.17 13.39 -18.85
CA VAL A 232 12.14 13.95 -17.94
C VAL A 232 11.08 14.72 -18.73
N ILE A 233 11.51 15.62 -19.63
CA ILE A 233 10.57 16.41 -20.44
C ILE A 233 9.71 15.53 -21.35
N LYS A 234 10.32 14.45 -21.89
CA LYS A 234 9.63 13.52 -22.78
C LYS A 234 8.55 12.70 -22.06
N VAL A 235 8.85 12.19 -20.84
CA VAL A 235 7.95 11.27 -20.12
C VAL A 235 6.92 11.99 -19.25
N ALA A 236 7.17 13.23 -18.86
CA ALA A 236 6.29 14.01 -17.99
C ALA A 236 6.13 15.47 -18.48
N PRO A 237 5.69 15.69 -19.74
CA PRO A 237 5.61 17.03 -20.30
C PRO A 237 4.66 17.92 -19.49
N GLY A 238 5.05 19.18 -19.28
CA GLY A 238 4.26 20.18 -18.54
C GLY A 238 4.25 20.00 -17.01
N SER A 239 4.89 18.97 -16.47
CA SER A 239 4.98 18.74 -15.02
C SER A 239 6.01 19.64 -14.35
N GLU A 240 5.93 19.77 -13.01
CA GLU A 240 6.94 20.50 -12.21
C GLU A 240 8.35 19.94 -12.42
N ILE A 241 8.49 18.60 -12.49
CA ILE A 241 9.79 17.97 -12.72
C ILE A 241 10.35 18.28 -14.13
N ALA A 242 9.48 18.41 -15.15
CA ALA A 242 9.89 18.84 -16.49
C ALA A 242 10.36 20.31 -16.50
N MET A 243 9.68 21.19 -15.76
CA MET A 243 10.12 22.56 -15.61
C MET A 243 11.47 22.66 -14.86
N GLU A 244 11.68 21.81 -13.86
CA GLU A 244 12.98 21.73 -13.18
C GLU A 244 14.08 21.22 -14.12
N ALA A 245 13.82 20.14 -14.88
CA ALA A 245 14.75 19.61 -15.87
C ALA A 245 15.12 20.64 -16.94
N ALA A 246 14.15 21.43 -17.42
CA ALA A 246 14.40 22.52 -18.37
C ALA A 246 15.34 23.58 -17.83
N ARG A 247 15.24 23.94 -16.54
CA ARG A 247 16.19 24.86 -15.88
C ARG A 247 17.62 24.30 -15.87
N TYR A 248 17.79 23.00 -15.62
CA TYR A 248 19.12 22.39 -15.72
C TYR A 248 19.65 22.35 -17.16
N LEU A 249 18.79 22.05 -18.14
CA LEU A 249 19.20 22.07 -19.58
C LEU A 249 19.69 23.45 -19.99
N LYS A 250 19.05 24.54 -19.55
CA LYS A 250 19.51 25.90 -19.83
C LYS A 250 20.90 26.18 -19.24
N ARG A 251 21.25 25.63 -18.07
CA ARG A 251 22.57 25.77 -17.45
C ARG A 251 23.65 24.91 -18.11
N LEU A 252 23.26 23.96 -18.93
CA LEU A 252 24.17 23.06 -19.69
C LEU A 252 24.47 23.56 -21.09
N GLN A 253 23.79 24.63 -21.54
CA GLN A 253 24.13 25.36 -22.78
C GLN A 253 25.41 26.15 -22.59
#